data_f0e1fda9b43f4b8216ccfbf66bffed78
#
_entry.id   f0e1fda9b43f4b8216ccfbf66bffed78
#
_cell.length_a   1.000
_cell.length_b   1.000
_cell.length_c   1.000
_cell.angle_alpha   90.00
_cell.angle_beta   90.00
_cell.angle_gamma   90.00
#
_symmetry.space_group_name_H-M   'P 1'
#
loop_
_entity.id
_entity.type
_entity.pdbx_description
1 polymer ?
#
loop_
_entity_poly.entity_id
_entity_poly.type
_entity_poly.pdbx_seq_one_letter_code
_entity_poly.pdbx_strand_id
1 'polypeptide(L)'
;MCFSFGINSEAQNLNQVLWDDEPLSSSIDYNSLESLINNPNGDDFNFTISNKRRIKGFGINIFLDTYNIKKDFDLNTVPEFEFEITSKNGIVEPRNRYIKSDHGFYNFYVGQGINRFETDESYSTVILPIAFIHKNANCVHNGILIFSIEENNISNGILQISSETCAYLKFDLIAVLDMENQLIESLNKETHLSTLENEIKSFTNLYNQYDIEPGSFAELPYFFGNSDHVTISGLIDGSNHYSNNCFTRSGFYPLCNELLLPSYSLAKSIAGTITIALIQEKYKNITSESVSIIRECRAPSWVNVTLEDLSDMASGHYLKSKFDYDENSLVHAAFIFEALTHDEKIEIACNSFPKRKNPGKKFVYRTSDTYILGTGINEFIKERDMGDDYFNDVLIPFFDELELSSSIQYSLRTFDTKSQAYTGWGMYLIRDDLKKLSTFLQKVKINNDSLSFLHEALNPNKANSNVAIRSADIFYNNGFWSRRFDGYKFGCKDDVWIPFMSGFGGITFAFFPNQMSYYYFSDEYIYSWEDAVYAAHQIRPFC
;
A
#
# COMPACT_ATOMS: atom_id res chain seq x y z
N MET A 1 -2.87 -35.94 16.28
CA MET A 1 -2.45 -35.69 17.68
C MET A 1 -1.95 -34.25 17.71
N CYS A 2 -2.82 -33.32 18.12
CA CYS A 2 -2.46 -31.93 18.34
C CYS A 2 -1.76 -31.84 19.70
N PHE A 3 -0.50 -31.48 19.71
CA PHE A 3 0.17 -31.09 20.95
C PHE A 3 -0.15 -29.62 21.19
N SER A 4 -1.10 -29.35 22.08
CA SER A 4 -1.26 -28.05 22.69
C SER A 4 -0.09 -27.85 23.65
N PHE A 5 0.89 -27.07 23.26
CA PHE A 5 1.82 -26.48 24.21
C PHE A 5 1.10 -25.32 24.91
N GLY A 6 0.52 -25.60 26.06
CA GLY A 6 0.10 -24.58 26.99
C GLY A 6 1.34 -23.94 27.59
N ILE A 7 1.76 -22.81 27.05
CA ILE A 7 2.66 -21.90 27.73
C ILE A 7 1.76 -20.93 28.51
N ASN A 8 1.58 -21.21 29.81
CA ASN A 8 1.21 -20.20 30.79
C ASN A 8 2.44 -19.27 30.94
N SER A 9 2.63 -18.34 30.00
CA SER A 9 3.42 -17.16 30.27
C SER A 9 2.54 -16.24 31.12
N GLU A 10 2.89 -15.99 32.36
CA GLU A 10 2.38 -14.86 33.12
C GLU A 10 2.53 -13.64 32.19
N ALA A 11 1.41 -12.93 31.91
CA ALA A 11 1.44 -11.74 31.09
C ALA A 11 2.42 -10.77 31.74
N GLN A 12 3.55 -10.50 31.09
CA GLN A 12 4.55 -9.58 31.60
C GLN A 12 3.85 -8.23 31.77
N ASN A 13 4.01 -7.61 32.95
CA ASN A 13 3.41 -6.31 33.22
C ASN A 13 4.12 -5.26 32.33
N LEU A 14 3.41 -4.71 31.35
CA LEU A 14 3.94 -3.69 30.42
C LEU A 14 4.55 -2.51 31.18
N ASN A 15 3.98 -2.13 32.31
CA ASN A 15 4.46 -1.02 33.14
C ASN A 15 5.89 -1.23 33.64
N GLN A 16 6.26 -2.46 34.02
CA GLN A 16 7.63 -2.76 34.46
C GLN A 16 8.65 -2.57 33.33
N VAL A 17 8.28 -2.94 32.11
CA VAL A 17 9.14 -2.70 30.94
C VAL A 17 9.24 -1.22 30.59
N LEU A 18 8.13 -0.48 30.69
CA LEU A 18 8.08 0.93 30.33
C LEU A 18 8.80 1.84 31.34
N TRP A 19 8.70 1.54 32.66
CA TRP A 19 9.24 2.42 33.70
C TRP A 19 10.46 1.87 34.45
N ASP A 20 10.63 0.55 34.51
CA ASP A 20 11.65 -0.11 35.36
C ASP A 20 12.82 -0.73 34.60
N ASP A 21 12.96 -0.47 33.27
CA ASP A 21 14.01 -1.01 32.40
C ASP A 21 14.09 -2.55 32.35
N GLU A 22 13.00 -3.25 32.63
CA GLU A 22 12.98 -4.71 32.51
C GLU A 22 13.01 -5.17 31.04
N PRO A 23 13.82 -6.20 30.74
CA PRO A 23 13.85 -6.71 29.36
C PRO A 23 12.56 -7.44 29.00
N LEU A 24 12.07 -7.24 27.78
CA LEU A 24 10.96 -8.03 27.22
C LEU A 24 11.41 -9.46 26.93
N SER A 25 10.69 -10.42 27.52
CA SER A 25 10.96 -11.85 27.36
C SER A 25 10.15 -12.50 26.22
N SER A 26 9.06 -11.88 25.78
CA SER A 26 8.15 -12.39 24.75
C SER A 26 7.52 -11.26 23.93
N SER A 27 6.92 -11.60 22.79
CA SER A 27 6.08 -10.67 22.01
C SER A 27 4.80 -10.32 22.78
N ILE A 28 4.29 -9.11 22.54
CA ILE A 28 3.01 -8.65 23.06
C ILE A 28 1.89 -9.31 22.24
N ASP A 29 0.91 -9.91 22.89
CA ASP A 29 -0.32 -10.32 22.25
C ASP A 29 -1.21 -9.07 22.03
N TYR A 30 -1.44 -8.70 20.78
CA TYR A 30 -2.24 -7.52 20.44
C TYR A 30 -3.69 -7.59 20.92
N ASN A 31 -4.25 -8.80 21.11
CA ASN A 31 -5.58 -8.95 21.68
C ASN A 31 -5.66 -8.44 23.12
N SER A 32 -4.54 -8.44 23.86
CA SER A 32 -4.47 -7.87 25.22
C SER A 32 -4.59 -6.34 25.25
N LEU A 33 -4.39 -5.67 24.11
CA LEU A 33 -4.47 -4.21 23.97
C LEU A 33 -5.89 -3.70 23.67
N GLU A 34 -6.85 -4.59 23.42
CA GLU A 34 -8.23 -4.19 23.03
C GLU A 34 -8.88 -3.24 24.04
N SER A 35 -8.64 -3.46 25.33
CA SER A 35 -9.17 -2.58 26.39
C SER A 35 -8.61 -1.16 26.33
N LEU A 36 -7.35 -1.02 25.90
CA LEU A 36 -6.66 0.27 25.77
C LEU A 36 -7.17 1.09 24.58
N ILE A 37 -7.61 0.42 23.53
CA ILE A 37 -8.01 1.05 22.27
C ILE A 37 -9.44 1.61 22.35
N ASN A 38 -10.29 0.92 23.08
CA ASN A 38 -11.68 1.30 23.24
C ASN A 38 -11.81 2.48 24.22
N ASN A 39 -12.44 3.59 23.78
CA ASN A 39 -12.67 4.82 24.53
C ASN A 39 -11.40 5.58 24.94
N PRO A 40 -10.65 6.13 23.98
CA PRO A 40 -9.50 6.97 24.26
C PRO A 40 -9.92 8.21 25.08
N ASN A 41 -9.18 8.53 26.13
CA ASN A 41 -9.51 9.60 27.08
C ASN A 41 -8.26 10.21 27.75
N GLY A 42 -7.08 10.01 27.18
CA GLY A 42 -5.82 10.55 27.70
C GLY A 42 -5.71 12.07 27.56
N ASP A 43 -4.75 12.65 28.25
CA ASP A 43 -4.50 14.09 28.27
C ASP A 43 -4.16 14.68 26.89
N ASP A 44 -4.45 15.96 26.74
CA ASP A 44 -4.01 16.76 25.62
C ASP A 44 -2.53 17.12 25.81
N PHE A 45 -1.69 16.90 24.80
CA PHE A 45 -0.29 17.28 24.80
C PHE A 45 0.25 17.57 23.39
N ASN A 46 1.39 18.26 23.35
CA ASN A 46 2.17 18.46 22.11
C ASN A 46 3.65 18.14 22.42
N PHE A 47 4.19 17.12 21.82
CA PHE A 47 5.57 16.68 22.02
C PHE A 47 6.30 16.45 20.71
N THR A 48 7.61 16.78 20.71
CA THR A 48 8.55 16.09 19.84
C THR A 48 9.03 14.86 20.61
N ILE A 49 8.89 13.69 20.02
CA ILE A 49 9.40 12.44 20.57
C ILE A 49 10.52 11.91 19.69
N SER A 50 11.52 11.31 20.30
CA SER A 50 12.66 10.74 19.59
C SER A 50 13.20 9.50 20.26
N ASN A 51 13.83 8.65 19.45
CA ASN A 51 14.66 7.53 19.85
C ASN A 51 16.08 7.84 19.37
N LYS A 52 16.95 8.35 20.27
CA LYS A 52 18.30 8.83 19.90
C LYS A 52 19.41 7.82 20.15
N ARG A 53 19.11 6.67 20.72
CA ARG A 53 20.10 5.63 20.96
C ARG A 53 19.90 4.45 20.03
N ARG A 54 20.91 4.18 19.21
CA ARG A 54 21.06 2.86 18.58
C ARG A 54 21.25 1.83 19.70
N ILE A 55 20.17 1.15 20.07
CA ILE A 55 20.22 0.07 21.03
C ILE A 55 20.98 -1.08 20.36
N LYS A 56 22.25 -1.25 20.74
CA LYS A 56 23.03 -2.41 20.33
C LYS A 56 22.84 -3.53 21.35
N GLY A 57 22.18 -4.59 20.92
CA GLY A 57 22.39 -5.93 21.46
C GLY A 57 21.49 -6.39 22.59
N PHE A 58 20.98 -5.55 23.49
CA PHE A 58 20.18 -6.01 24.64
C PHE A 58 18.68 -5.69 24.58
N GLY A 59 18.25 -4.81 23.68
CA GLY A 59 16.86 -4.37 23.59
C GLY A 59 16.10 -4.91 22.39
N ILE A 60 16.73 -5.66 21.46
CA ILE A 60 16.08 -6.14 20.24
C ILE A 60 16.04 -7.66 20.23
N ASN A 61 14.81 -8.21 20.17
CA ASN A 61 14.57 -9.64 19.98
C ASN A 61 13.89 -9.88 18.64
N ILE A 62 14.41 -10.81 17.86
CA ILE A 62 13.84 -11.24 16.58
C ILE A 62 13.27 -12.63 16.80
N PHE A 63 11.94 -12.76 16.70
CA PHE A 63 11.22 -14.01 16.93
C PHE A 63 10.99 -14.79 15.64
N LEU A 64 10.92 -14.09 14.50
CA LEU A 64 10.79 -14.66 13.18
C LEU A 64 11.82 -14.01 12.25
N ASP A 65 12.50 -14.82 11.48
CA ASP A 65 13.37 -14.42 10.36
C ASP A 65 13.33 -15.52 9.30
N THR A 66 12.24 -15.57 8.56
CA THR A 66 11.93 -16.66 7.61
C THR A 66 13.01 -16.85 6.55
N TYR A 67 13.68 -15.77 6.16
CA TYR A 67 14.66 -15.76 5.06
C TYR A 67 16.09 -15.57 5.54
N ASN A 68 16.33 -15.58 6.86
CA ASN A 68 17.63 -15.34 7.48
C ASN A 68 18.26 -14.00 7.05
N ILE A 69 17.43 -12.96 7.04
CA ILE A 69 17.79 -11.60 6.56
C ILE A 69 18.39 -10.70 7.65
N LYS A 70 18.40 -11.15 8.89
CA LYS A 70 18.83 -10.37 10.06
C LYS A 70 20.14 -9.61 9.85
N LYS A 71 21.12 -10.25 9.23
CA LYS A 71 22.43 -9.65 9.00
C LYS A 71 22.43 -8.73 7.77
N ASP A 72 21.79 -9.18 6.69
CA ASP A 72 21.85 -8.50 5.39
C ASP A 72 21.01 -7.23 5.37
N PHE A 73 19.98 -7.15 6.21
CA PHE A 73 19.08 -6.00 6.33
C PHE A 73 19.17 -5.28 7.68
N ASP A 74 20.21 -5.54 8.44
CA ASP A 74 20.52 -4.88 9.72
C ASP A 74 19.34 -4.84 10.72
N LEU A 75 18.65 -5.98 10.90
CA LEU A 75 17.56 -6.08 11.88
C LEU A 75 18.04 -6.01 13.34
N ASN A 76 19.35 -5.83 13.57
CA ASN A 76 19.90 -5.60 14.91
C ASN A 76 19.86 -4.12 15.30
N THR A 77 19.38 -3.25 14.43
CA THR A 77 19.20 -1.83 14.70
C THR A 77 17.77 -1.42 14.36
N VAL A 78 17.22 -0.51 15.15
CA VAL A 78 15.93 0.14 14.85
C VAL A 78 16.23 1.46 14.14
N PRO A 79 15.46 1.86 13.11
CA PRO A 79 15.60 3.19 12.53
C PRO A 79 15.48 4.28 13.60
N GLU A 80 16.45 5.20 13.65
CA GLU A 80 16.32 6.39 14.48
C GLU A 80 15.18 7.26 13.95
N PHE A 81 14.39 7.83 14.85
CA PHE A 81 13.30 8.73 14.51
C PHE A 81 13.24 9.93 15.44
N GLU A 82 12.75 11.02 14.90
CA GLU A 82 12.32 12.21 15.63
C GLU A 82 11.07 12.75 14.92
N PHE A 83 9.96 12.89 15.62
CA PHE A 83 8.73 13.42 15.06
C PHE A 83 7.85 14.09 16.12
N GLU A 84 7.02 15.03 15.65
CA GLU A 84 6.08 15.77 16.48
C GLU A 84 4.74 15.02 16.53
N ILE A 85 4.15 14.93 17.73
CA ILE A 85 2.82 14.37 17.96
C ILE A 85 1.95 15.35 18.75
N THR A 86 0.67 15.35 18.43
CA THR A 86 -0.36 16.07 19.19
C THR A 86 -1.39 15.07 19.69
N SER A 87 -1.69 15.08 20.99
CA SER A 87 -2.83 14.37 21.56
C SER A 87 -3.96 15.36 21.83
N LYS A 88 -5.16 15.02 21.41
CA LYS A 88 -6.38 15.77 21.72
C LYS A 88 -7.56 14.83 21.87
N ASN A 89 -8.25 14.92 23.00
CA ASN A 89 -9.37 14.03 23.33
C ASN A 89 -9.00 12.54 23.20
N GLY A 90 -7.77 12.18 23.56
CA GLY A 90 -7.27 10.80 23.49
C GLY A 90 -6.88 10.31 22.08
N ILE A 91 -7.00 11.13 21.04
CA ILE A 91 -6.49 10.83 19.70
C ILE A 91 -5.11 11.45 19.53
N VAL A 92 -4.16 10.66 19.03
CA VAL A 92 -2.77 11.09 18.81
C VAL A 92 -2.48 11.17 17.32
N GLU A 93 -2.19 12.38 16.85
CA GLU A 93 -1.88 12.65 15.44
C GLU A 93 -0.40 13.02 15.29
N PRO A 94 0.38 12.29 14.48
CA PRO A 94 1.72 12.70 14.09
C PRO A 94 1.65 13.84 13.06
N ARG A 95 2.48 14.88 13.24
CA ARG A 95 2.53 15.99 12.29
C ARG A 95 3.02 15.59 10.90
N ASN A 96 3.97 14.66 10.86
CA ASN A 96 4.48 14.05 9.63
C ASN A 96 4.43 12.54 9.79
N ARG A 97 3.70 11.87 8.94
CA ARG A 97 3.57 10.42 9.02
C ARG A 97 4.77 9.67 8.47
N TYR A 98 5.46 10.27 7.52
CA TYR A 98 6.64 9.66 6.91
C TYR A 98 7.94 10.30 7.43
N ILE A 99 8.79 9.47 8.01
CA ILE A 99 10.02 9.90 8.69
C ILE A 99 11.22 9.24 8.00
N LYS A 100 12.08 10.07 7.41
CA LYS A 100 13.35 9.60 6.85
C LYS A 100 14.29 9.21 8.00
N SER A 101 15.00 8.10 7.83
CA SER A 101 15.99 7.64 8.79
C SER A 101 17.34 7.41 8.12
N ASP A 102 18.40 7.39 8.93
CA ASP A 102 19.76 7.04 8.50
C ASP A 102 19.98 5.51 8.44
N HIS A 103 18.98 4.71 8.80
CA HIS A 103 19.05 3.25 8.65
C HIS A 103 19.30 2.86 7.20
N GLY A 104 20.16 1.87 6.94
CA GLY A 104 20.56 1.50 5.58
C GLY A 104 19.41 1.06 4.68
N PHE A 105 18.35 0.46 5.25
CA PHE A 105 17.28 -0.20 4.49
C PHE A 105 15.89 0.36 4.72
N TYR A 106 15.60 0.95 5.89
CA TYR A 106 14.26 1.30 6.30
C TYR A 106 14.11 2.78 6.63
N ASN A 107 12.99 3.37 6.22
CA ASN A 107 12.42 4.56 6.79
C ASN A 107 11.31 4.17 7.76
N PHE A 108 10.80 5.13 8.53
CA PHE A 108 9.79 4.92 9.54
C PHE A 108 8.49 5.61 9.13
N TYR A 109 7.35 4.96 9.36
CA TYR A 109 6.04 5.53 9.18
C TYR A 109 5.29 5.48 10.50
N VAL A 110 4.50 6.52 10.78
CA VAL A 110 3.66 6.63 11.97
C VAL A 110 2.24 7.00 11.54
N GLY A 111 1.28 6.21 11.95
CA GLY A 111 -0.14 6.50 11.74
C GLY A 111 -0.78 7.23 12.92
N GLN A 112 -2.08 7.53 12.79
CA GLN A 112 -2.88 8.09 13.87
C GLN A 112 -3.07 7.04 14.96
N GLY A 113 -2.79 7.41 16.22
CA GLY A 113 -2.87 6.53 17.37
C GLY A 113 -3.87 7.00 18.42
N ILE A 114 -3.74 6.42 19.57
CA ILE A 114 -4.60 6.71 20.72
C ILE A 114 -3.76 7.00 21.97
N ASN A 115 -4.35 7.76 22.86
CA ASN A 115 -3.87 8.02 24.22
C ASN A 115 -5.00 7.73 25.22
N ARG A 116 -4.71 6.94 26.24
CA ARG A 116 -5.70 6.54 27.25
C ARG A 116 -5.14 6.50 28.65
N PHE A 117 -5.89 7.04 29.60
CA PHE A 117 -5.65 6.78 31.02
C PHE A 117 -6.04 5.35 31.39
N GLU A 118 -5.15 4.69 32.09
CA GLU A 118 -5.46 3.46 32.81
C GLU A 118 -6.25 3.77 34.07
N THR A 119 -7.19 2.90 34.38
CA THR A 119 -8.00 3.05 35.60
C THR A 119 -7.08 2.95 36.82
N ASP A 120 -7.12 3.95 37.70
CA ASP A 120 -6.36 4.04 38.95
C ASP A 120 -4.83 4.30 38.81
N GLU A 121 -4.36 4.69 37.59
CA GLU A 121 -2.94 5.04 37.36
C GLU A 121 -2.74 6.56 37.18
N SER A 122 -1.52 7.05 37.46
CA SER A 122 -1.15 8.47 37.29
C SER A 122 -0.65 8.81 35.88
N TYR A 123 -0.55 7.83 34.99
CA TYR A 123 -0.05 7.99 33.63
C TYR A 123 -1.08 7.60 32.59
N SER A 124 -0.89 8.10 31.38
CA SER A 124 -1.65 7.66 30.21
C SER A 124 -0.75 6.84 29.28
N THR A 125 -1.33 5.84 28.62
CA THR A 125 -0.64 4.98 27.65
C THR A 125 -0.97 5.39 26.24
N VAL A 126 0.07 5.60 25.44
CA VAL A 126 -0.01 5.93 24.02
C VAL A 126 0.29 4.68 23.19
N ILE A 127 -0.57 4.40 22.20
CA ILE A 127 -0.35 3.35 21.19
C ILE A 127 -0.38 4.01 19.82
N LEU A 128 0.75 3.94 19.10
CA LEU A 128 0.89 4.44 17.73
C LEU A 128 1.05 3.28 16.76
N PRO A 129 0.27 3.22 15.66
CA PRO A 129 0.57 2.34 14.54
C PRO A 129 1.84 2.84 13.87
N ILE A 130 2.77 1.93 13.64
CA ILE A 130 4.02 2.24 12.95
C ILE A 130 4.30 1.24 11.84
N ALA A 131 5.17 1.62 10.90
CA ALA A 131 5.71 0.65 9.97
C ALA A 131 7.16 0.95 9.62
N PHE A 132 7.96 -0.09 9.41
CA PHE A 132 9.22 0.02 8.68
C PHE A 132 8.91 -0.06 7.19
N ILE A 133 9.36 0.95 6.45
CA ILE A 133 9.17 1.04 5.01
C ILE A 133 10.53 0.83 4.35
N HIS A 134 10.65 -0.22 3.55
CA HIS A 134 11.87 -0.46 2.80
C HIS A 134 12.11 0.65 1.76
N LYS A 135 13.32 1.19 1.69
CA LYS A 135 13.67 2.36 0.87
C LYS A 135 13.49 2.16 -0.65
N ASN A 136 13.61 0.93 -1.15
CA ASN A 136 13.48 0.61 -2.59
C ASN A 136 12.37 -0.39 -2.91
N ALA A 137 12.14 -1.38 -2.04
CA ALA A 137 11.40 -2.59 -2.38
C ALA A 137 9.89 -2.52 -2.15
N ASN A 138 9.33 -1.39 -1.75
CA ASN A 138 7.90 -1.21 -1.40
C ASN A 138 7.37 -2.23 -0.37
N CYS A 139 8.26 -2.90 0.39
CA CYS A 139 7.88 -3.71 1.55
C CYS A 139 7.46 -2.82 2.71
N VAL A 140 6.39 -3.22 3.39
CA VAL A 140 5.89 -2.58 4.59
C VAL A 140 5.83 -3.61 5.71
N HIS A 141 6.48 -3.32 6.83
CA HIS A 141 6.48 -4.14 8.04
C HIS A 141 5.72 -3.38 9.12
N ASN A 142 4.47 -3.75 9.33
CA ASN A 142 3.58 -3.09 10.26
C ASN A 142 3.81 -3.54 11.69
N GLY A 143 3.66 -2.61 12.62
CA GLY A 143 3.79 -2.82 14.03
C GLY A 143 3.17 -1.70 14.85
N ILE A 144 3.48 -1.69 16.12
CA ILE A 144 3.04 -0.66 17.07
C ILE A 144 4.22 -0.12 17.86
N LEU A 145 4.11 1.12 18.30
CA LEU A 145 4.95 1.75 19.30
C LEU A 145 4.08 2.09 20.52
N ILE A 146 4.43 1.55 21.68
CA ILE A 146 3.73 1.79 22.96
C ILE A 146 4.67 2.54 23.89
N PHE A 147 4.20 3.58 24.53
CA PHE A 147 4.89 4.29 25.61
C PHE A 147 3.87 4.94 26.54
N SER A 148 4.29 5.33 27.73
CA SER A 148 3.43 6.00 28.70
C SER A 148 3.92 7.42 28.96
N ILE A 149 2.99 8.29 29.35
CA ILE A 149 3.25 9.68 29.70
C ILE A 149 2.70 9.92 31.10
N GLU A 150 3.56 10.42 31.99
CA GLU A 150 3.19 10.88 33.32
C GLU A 150 3.61 12.34 33.45
N GLU A 151 2.65 13.25 33.57
CA GLU A 151 2.84 14.70 33.51
C GLU A 151 3.53 15.12 32.18
N ASN A 152 4.86 15.39 32.25
CA ASN A 152 5.66 15.75 31.07
C ASN A 152 6.80 14.73 30.81
N ASN A 153 6.81 13.60 31.50
CA ASN A 153 7.83 12.58 31.35
C ASN A 153 7.32 11.46 30.45
N ILE A 154 8.17 10.98 29.56
CA ILE A 154 7.91 9.82 28.71
C ILE A 154 8.65 8.61 29.28
N SER A 155 8.01 7.46 29.24
CA SER A 155 8.63 6.18 29.58
C SER A 155 9.55 5.69 28.46
N ASN A 156 10.21 4.55 28.65
CA ASN A 156 10.71 3.75 27.53
C ASN A 156 9.61 3.45 26.50
N GLY A 157 10.00 3.20 25.26
CA GLY A 157 9.08 2.77 24.22
C GLY A 157 9.21 1.28 23.96
N ILE A 158 8.10 0.59 23.74
CA ILE A 158 8.08 -0.78 23.22
C ILE A 158 7.65 -0.72 21.76
N LEU A 159 8.54 -1.13 20.87
CA LEU A 159 8.28 -1.20 19.43
C LEU A 159 8.18 -2.68 19.04
N GLN A 160 7.08 -3.08 18.41
CA GLN A 160 6.90 -4.44 17.92
C GLN A 160 6.45 -4.43 16.47
N ILE A 161 7.15 -5.20 15.63
CA ILE A 161 6.81 -5.52 14.24
C ILE A 161 6.31 -6.97 14.22
N SER A 162 5.14 -7.21 13.63
CA SER A 162 4.53 -8.56 13.61
C SER A 162 3.66 -8.84 12.39
N SER A 163 3.71 -7.99 11.38
CA SER A 163 2.97 -8.19 10.14
C SER A 163 3.66 -7.46 9.00
N GLU A 164 3.63 -8.03 7.82
CA GLU A 164 4.07 -7.36 6.61
C GLU A 164 3.09 -7.62 5.47
N THR A 165 3.19 -6.75 4.46
CA THR A 165 2.72 -7.04 3.11
C THR A 165 3.96 -7.07 2.22
N CYS A 166 4.70 -8.17 2.30
CA CYS A 166 5.97 -8.36 1.61
C CYS A 166 6.28 -9.85 1.52
N ALA A 167 6.20 -10.42 0.34
CA ALA A 167 6.35 -11.86 0.13
C ALA A 167 7.78 -12.40 0.28
N TYR A 168 8.79 -11.58 0.51
CA TYR A 168 10.20 -11.98 0.50
C TYR A 168 11.07 -11.44 1.64
N LEU A 169 10.54 -10.60 2.52
CA LEU A 169 11.25 -10.07 3.69
C LEU A 169 10.34 -10.18 4.92
N LYS A 170 10.19 -11.38 5.48
CA LYS A 170 9.30 -11.63 6.63
C LYS A 170 10.11 -11.73 7.91
N PHE A 171 9.78 -10.90 8.89
CA PHE A 171 10.37 -10.95 10.23
C PHE A 171 9.41 -10.43 11.31
N ASP A 172 9.58 -10.93 12.52
CA ASP A 172 8.99 -10.38 13.74
C ASP A 172 10.09 -9.86 14.65
N LEU A 173 9.91 -8.64 15.10
CA LEU A 173 10.89 -7.95 15.93
C LEU A 173 10.18 -7.26 17.09
N ILE A 174 10.79 -7.30 18.28
CA ILE A 174 10.42 -6.45 19.39
C ILE A 174 11.65 -5.74 19.93
N ALA A 175 11.51 -4.47 20.29
CA ALA A 175 12.58 -3.67 20.85
C ALA A 175 12.06 -2.79 21.98
N VAL A 176 12.87 -2.63 23.03
CA VAL A 176 12.71 -1.59 24.05
C VAL A 176 13.57 -0.41 23.65
N LEU A 177 12.96 0.77 23.55
CA LEU A 177 13.57 1.99 23.07
C LEU A 177 13.74 2.98 24.23
N ASP A 178 14.92 3.58 24.34
CA ASP A 178 15.18 4.74 25.22
C ASP A 178 14.56 5.97 24.54
N MET A 179 13.43 6.45 25.07
CA MET A 179 12.64 7.54 24.49
C MET A 179 12.96 8.86 25.16
N GLU A 180 12.98 9.92 24.38
CA GLU A 180 13.07 11.31 24.85
C GLU A 180 11.89 12.11 24.29
N ASN A 181 11.39 13.06 25.09
CA ASN A 181 10.38 14.00 24.64
C ASN A 181 10.79 15.45 24.92
N GLN A 182 10.29 16.35 24.09
CA GLN A 182 10.40 17.80 24.28
C GLN A 182 9.02 18.44 24.09
N LEU A 183 8.59 19.21 25.07
CA LEU A 183 7.32 19.96 25.00
C LEU A 183 7.39 21.02 23.91
N ILE A 184 6.35 21.12 23.09
CA ILE A 184 6.16 22.16 22.08
C ILE A 184 5.19 23.20 22.65
N GLU A 185 5.66 24.43 22.94
CA GLU A 185 4.89 25.49 23.61
C GLU A 185 3.76 26.09 22.74
N SER A 186 3.81 25.99 21.43
CA SER A 186 2.72 26.48 20.56
C SER A 186 2.69 25.81 19.20
N LEU A 187 1.55 25.26 18.83
CA LEU A 187 1.24 24.92 17.46
C LEU A 187 0.51 26.08 16.79
N ASN A 188 1.17 26.75 15.83
CA ASN A 188 0.58 27.83 15.03
C ASN A 188 -0.37 27.34 13.92
N LYS A 189 -0.81 26.07 13.94
CA LYS A 189 -1.81 25.51 13.01
C LYS A 189 -2.79 24.64 13.76
N GLU A 190 -4.08 24.89 13.53
CA GLU A 190 -5.12 23.91 13.87
C GLU A 190 -4.80 22.60 13.16
N THR A 191 -4.44 21.59 13.92
CA THR A 191 -4.33 20.22 13.44
C THR A 191 -5.76 19.76 13.18
N HIS A 192 -6.15 19.60 11.92
CA HIS A 192 -7.39 18.92 11.60
C HIS A 192 -7.21 17.45 11.99
N LEU A 193 -7.71 17.12 13.17
CA LEU A 193 -7.86 15.72 13.58
C LEU A 193 -8.84 15.08 12.59
N SER A 194 -8.35 14.20 11.77
CA SER A 194 -9.22 13.36 10.95
C SER A 194 -10.02 12.49 11.90
N THR A 195 -11.30 12.77 12.02
CA THR A 195 -12.19 11.84 12.71
C THR A 195 -12.16 10.51 11.96
N LEU A 196 -11.90 9.42 12.68
CA LEU A 196 -11.98 8.04 12.17
C LEU A 196 -13.46 7.66 11.87
N GLU A 197 -14.17 8.50 11.10
CA GLU A 197 -15.64 8.43 10.91
C GLU A 197 -16.11 7.47 9.83
N ASN A 198 -15.24 6.64 9.27
CA ASN A 198 -15.76 5.64 8.36
C ASN A 198 -16.04 4.34 9.11
N GLU A 199 -17.28 4.17 9.52
CA GLU A 199 -17.77 2.94 10.12
C GLU A 199 -17.51 1.75 9.18
N ILE A 200 -16.49 0.97 9.50
CA ILE A 200 -16.21 -0.27 8.80
C ILE A 200 -17.11 -1.34 9.41
N LYS A 201 -17.94 -1.89 8.55
CA LYS A 201 -18.89 -2.94 8.92
C LYS A 201 -18.20 -4.30 8.84
N SER A 202 -18.52 -5.19 9.77
CA SER A 202 -18.12 -6.59 9.68
C SER A 202 -18.82 -7.30 8.53
N PHE A 203 -18.29 -8.41 8.05
CA PHE A 203 -18.99 -9.26 7.09
C PHE A 203 -20.29 -9.86 7.65
N THR A 204 -20.43 -9.97 8.98
CA THR A 204 -21.71 -10.30 9.62
C THR A 204 -22.78 -9.26 9.29
N ASN A 205 -22.43 -7.98 9.26
CA ASN A 205 -23.36 -6.91 8.88
C ASN A 205 -23.74 -7.01 7.39
N LEU A 206 -22.83 -7.47 6.52
CA LEU A 206 -23.14 -7.76 5.11
C LEU A 206 -24.22 -8.84 4.99
N TYR A 207 -24.09 -9.94 5.71
CA TYR A 207 -25.10 -11.01 5.71
C TYR A 207 -26.47 -10.50 6.13
N ASN A 208 -26.53 -9.77 7.23
CA ASN A 208 -27.78 -9.19 7.73
C ASN A 208 -28.41 -8.19 6.76
N GLN A 209 -27.59 -7.37 6.10
CA GLN A 209 -28.07 -6.35 5.16
C GLN A 209 -28.69 -6.94 3.90
N TYR A 210 -28.13 -8.04 3.39
CA TYR A 210 -28.57 -8.65 2.14
C TYR A 210 -29.34 -9.97 2.32
N ASP A 211 -29.76 -10.28 3.56
CA ASP A 211 -30.50 -11.52 3.92
C ASP A 211 -29.80 -12.80 3.40
N ILE A 212 -28.47 -12.86 3.61
CA ILE A 212 -27.64 -13.96 3.15
C ILE A 212 -27.40 -14.92 4.29
N GLU A 213 -27.71 -16.20 4.08
CA GLU A 213 -27.38 -17.27 5.03
C GLU A 213 -25.86 -17.33 5.27
N PRO A 214 -25.38 -17.27 6.52
CA PRO A 214 -23.94 -17.24 6.82
C PRO A 214 -23.14 -18.42 6.23
N GLY A 215 -23.77 -19.53 5.93
CA GLY A 215 -23.16 -20.67 5.28
C GLY A 215 -23.01 -20.56 3.75
N SER A 216 -23.68 -19.59 3.09
CA SER A 216 -23.67 -19.47 1.63
C SER A 216 -22.28 -19.15 1.05
N PHE A 217 -21.39 -18.54 1.86
CA PHE A 217 -20.01 -18.24 1.50
C PHE A 217 -18.99 -19.12 2.23
N ALA A 218 -19.42 -20.13 2.99
CA ALA A 218 -18.51 -20.98 3.77
C ALA A 218 -17.51 -21.77 2.92
N GLU A 219 -17.81 -21.94 1.62
CA GLU A 219 -16.91 -22.57 0.64
C GLU A 219 -15.93 -21.57 -0.03
N LEU A 220 -15.97 -20.29 0.37
CA LEU A 220 -15.12 -19.21 -0.16
C LEU A 220 -14.07 -18.79 0.87
N PRO A 221 -13.05 -19.63 1.15
CA PRO A 221 -12.16 -19.44 2.30
C PRO A 221 -11.37 -18.13 2.26
N TYR A 222 -11.13 -17.58 1.07
CA TYR A 222 -10.34 -16.35 0.90
C TYR A 222 -11.19 -15.07 0.89
N PHE A 223 -12.51 -15.18 0.75
CA PHE A 223 -13.38 -14.01 0.74
C PHE A 223 -13.35 -13.27 2.07
N PHE A 224 -13.20 -14.00 3.18
CA PHE A 224 -13.22 -13.44 4.54
C PHE A 224 -11.85 -13.15 5.14
N GLY A 225 -10.77 -13.40 4.44
CA GLY A 225 -9.42 -13.16 4.96
C GLY A 225 -9.04 -14.01 6.17
N ASN A 226 -9.62 -15.20 6.31
CA ASN A 226 -9.38 -16.11 7.45
C ASN A 226 -8.19 -17.04 7.24
N SER A 227 -7.25 -16.70 6.40
CA SER A 227 -6.05 -17.50 6.19
C SER A 227 -4.80 -16.72 6.58
N ASP A 228 -3.80 -17.40 7.09
CA ASP A 228 -2.57 -16.85 7.66
C ASP A 228 -1.78 -15.94 6.70
N HIS A 229 -2.05 -16.03 5.40
CA HIS A 229 -1.39 -15.23 4.36
C HIS A 229 -2.14 -13.95 3.97
N VAL A 230 -3.35 -13.72 4.49
CA VAL A 230 -4.14 -12.52 4.16
C VAL A 230 -3.88 -11.44 5.19
N THR A 231 -3.25 -10.36 4.78
CA THR A 231 -3.06 -9.17 5.62
C THR A 231 -4.41 -8.48 5.86
N ILE A 232 -5.16 -8.23 4.79
CA ILE A 232 -6.49 -7.61 4.85
C ILE A 232 -7.27 -7.90 3.57
N SER A 233 -8.60 -7.99 3.70
CA SER A 233 -9.53 -8.01 2.56
C SER A 233 -10.80 -7.23 2.88
N GLY A 234 -11.51 -6.76 1.85
CA GLY A 234 -12.77 -6.07 2.04
C GLY A 234 -13.60 -5.93 0.78
N LEU A 235 -14.90 -5.77 0.98
CA LEU A 235 -15.89 -5.49 -0.04
C LEU A 235 -16.45 -4.08 0.15
N ILE A 236 -16.50 -3.31 -0.93
CA ILE A 236 -17.03 -1.95 -0.94
C ILE A 236 -18.28 -1.93 -1.81
N ASP A 237 -19.39 -1.43 -1.27
CA ASP A 237 -20.66 -1.23 -1.98
C ASP A 237 -21.19 0.18 -1.73
N GLY A 238 -20.89 1.07 -2.64
CA GLY A 238 -21.19 2.50 -2.50
C GLY A 238 -20.55 3.10 -1.25
N SER A 239 -21.34 3.58 -0.31
CA SER A 239 -20.86 4.13 0.97
C SER A 239 -20.49 3.05 1.99
N ASN A 240 -20.95 1.82 1.83
CA ASN A 240 -20.70 0.73 2.75
C ASN A 240 -19.32 0.09 2.49
N HIS A 241 -18.58 -0.12 3.56
CA HIS A 241 -17.29 -0.77 3.54
C HIS A 241 -17.31 -1.95 4.53
N TYR A 242 -17.21 -3.15 4.01
CA TYR A 242 -17.20 -4.38 4.80
C TYR A 242 -15.79 -4.96 4.79
N SER A 243 -15.24 -5.21 5.96
CA SER A 243 -13.91 -5.79 6.13
C SER A 243 -13.82 -6.53 7.45
N ASN A 244 -12.96 -7.50 7.53
CA ASN A 244 -12.56 -8.10 8.79
C ASN A 244 -11.51 -7.24 9.50
N ASN A 245 -11.23 -7.58 10.76
CA ASN A 245 -10.06 -7.05 11.46
C ASN A 245 -8.76 -7.47 10.75
N CYS A 246 -7.75 -6.65 10.84
CA CYS A 246 -6.43 -6.94 10.29
C CYS A 246 -5.75 -8.03 11.12
N PHE A 247 -5.35 -9.11 10.48
CA PHE A 247 -4.65 -10.21 11.12
C PHE A 247 -3.14 -9.97 11.14
N THR A 248 -2.50 -10.27 12.26
CA THR A 248 -1.05 -10.31 12.41
C THR A 248 -0.63 -11.59 13.14
N ARG A 249 0.65 -11.91 13.14
CA ARG A 249 1.19 -13.04 13.91
C ARG A 249 1.12 -12.84 15.43
N SER A 250 0.88 -11.61 15.89
CA SER A 250 0.69 -11.26 17.30
C SER A 250 -0.77 -11.02 17.69
N GLY A 251 -1.73 -11.46 16.88
CA GLY A 251 -3.16 -11.26 17.10
C GLY A 251 -3.77 -10.20 16.17
N PHE A 252 -4.94 -9.69 16.52
CA PHE A 252 -5.60 -8.65 15.73
C PHE A 252 -4.87 -7.31 15.88
N TYR A 253 -4.50 -6.72 14.74
CA TYR A 253 -3.84 -5.42 14.74
C TYR A 253 -4.77 -4.35 15.33
N PRO A 254 -4.36 -3.69 16.41
CA PRO A 254 -5.27 -2.89 17.21
C PRO A 254 -5.84 -1.67 16.49
N LEU A 255 -5.04 -1.07 15.59
CA LEU A 255 -5.41 0.13 14.83
C LEU A 255 -5.52 -0.18 13.34
N CYS A 256 -6.37 -1.15 12.99
CA CYS A 256 -6.53 -1.70 11.65
C CYS A 256 -6.86 -0.63 10.57
N ASN A 257 -7.48 0.50 10.94
CA ASN A 257 -7.74 1.61 10.00
C ASN A 257 -6.45 2.28 9.52
N GLU A 258 -5.41 2.23 10.33
CA GLU A 258 -4.10 2.84 10.08
C GLU A 258 -3.04 1.83 9.59
N LEU A 259 -3.43 0.56 9.35
CA LEU A 259 -2.53 -0.43 8.76
C LEU A 259 -2.04 0.06 7.40
N LEU A 260 -0.72 0.22 7.28
CA LEU A 260 -0.13 0.72 6.04
C LEU A 260 -0.02 -0.40 4.99
N LEU A 261 -0.54 -0.15 3.80
CA LEU A 261 -0.61 -1.10 2.70
C LEU A 261 0.27 -0.62 1.54
N PRO A 262 1.23 -1.42 1.07
CA PRO A 262 2.04 -1.05 -0.09
C PRO A 262 1.25 -1.22 -1.39
N SER A 263 1.40 -0.30 -2.31
CA SER A 263 0.75 -0.39 -3.61
C SER A 263 1.34 -1.48 -4.50
N TYR A 264 2.66 -1.71 -4.43
CA TYR A 264 3.35 -2.42 -5.49
C TYR A 264 2.84 -1.97 -6.87
N SER A 265 2.50 -2.91 -7.74
CA SER A 265 2.07 -2.57 -9.10
C SER A 265 0.67 -1.94 -9.23
N LEU A 266 -0.10 -1.77 -8.15
CA LEU A 266 -1.27 -0.90 -8.17
C LEU A 266 -0.89 0.54 -8.56
N ALA A 267 0.33 0.96 -8.25
CA ALA A 267 0.87 2.26 -8.66
C ALA A 267 0.83 2.47 -10.18
N LYS A 268 0.95 1.42 -11.00
CA LYS A 268 0.86 1.54 -12.46
C LYS A 268 -0.49 2.12 -12.91
N SER A 269 -1.56 1.66 -12.28
CA SER A 269 -2.91 2.18 -12.52
C SER A 269 -3.10 3.56 -11.85
N ILE A 270 -2.68 3.72 -10.59
CA ILE A 270 -2.93 4.94 -9.82
C ILE A 270 -2.00 6.06 -10.29
N ALA A 271 -0.67 5.85 -10.23
CA ALA A 271 0.30 6.89 -10.58
C ALA A 271 0.54 7.01 -12.11
N GLY A 272 0.29 5.97 -12.88
CA GLY A 272 0.40 6.02 -14.34
C GLY A 272 -0.90 6.43 -15.02
N THR A 273 -1.89 5.55 -15.01
CA THR A 273 -3.13 5.71 -15.80
C THR A 273 -3.98 6.88 -15.36
N ILE A 274 -4.21 7.06 -14.03
CA ILE A 274 -5.00 8.20 -13.54
C ILE A 274 -4.31 9.51 -13.90
N THR A 275 -2.98 9.61 -13.76
CA THR A 275 -2.24 10.82 -14.14
C THR A 275 -2.42 11.16 -15.61
N ILE A 276 -2.27 10.17 -16.52
CA ILE A 276 -2.52 10.39 -17.96
C ILE A 276 -3.94 10.88 -18.20
N ALA A 277 -4.93 10.24 -17.58
CA ALA A 277 -6.33 10.60 -17.75
C ALA A 277 -6.62 12.04 -17.30
N LEU A 278 -6.08 12.47 -16.15
CA LEU A 278 -6.19 13.84 -15.64
C LEU A 278 -5.57 14.86 -16.60
N ILE A 279 -4.36 14.59 -17.09
CA ILE A 279 -3.67 15.47 -18.04
C ILE A 279 -4.40 15.50 -19.39
N GLN A 280 -4.94 14.35 -19.86
CA GLN A 280 -5.64 14.23 -21.12
C GLN A 280 -6.89 15.12 -21.19
N GLU A 281 -7.53 15.42 -20.07
CA GLU A 281 -8.68 16.36 -20.05
C GLU A 281 -8.30 17.73 -20.65
N LYS A 282 -7.10 18.19 -20.41
CA LYS A 282 -6.58 19.47 -20.93
C LYS A 282 -5.73 19.30 -22.19
N TYR A 283 -4.93 18.25 -22.26
CA TYR A 283 -3.96 18.00 -23.33
C TYR A 283 -4.19 16.62 -23.96
N LYS A 284 -5.07 16.58 -24.96
CA LYS A 284 -5.54 15.33 -25.61
C LYS A 284 -4.41 14.48 -26.23
N ASN A 285 -3.26 15.07 -26.53
CA ASN A 285 -2.15 14.40 -27.20
C ASN A 285 -1.15 13.71 -26.26
N ILE A 286 -1.36 13.71 -24.95
CA ILE A 286 -0.40 13.07 -24.02
C ILE A 286 -0.19 11.57 -24.33
N THR A 287 -1.25 10.84 -24.67
CA THR A 287 -1.16 9.40 -24.98
C THR A 287 -0.31 9.14 -26.22
N SER A 288 -0.38 10.01 -27.22
CA SER A 288 0.39 9.92 -28.47
C SER A 288 1.79 10.59 -28.39
N GLU A 289 2.15 11.15 -27.25
CA GLU A 289 3.48 11.74 -27.07
C GLU A 289 4.58 10.68 -27.20
N SER A 290 5.63 11.01 -27.94
CA SER A 290 6.74 10.09 -28.16
C SER A 290 7.65 9.98 -26.94
N VAL A 291 8.07 8.77 -26.63
CA VAL A 291 9.10 8.50 -25.59
C VAL A 291 10.41 9.25 -25.86
N SER A 292 10.68 9.65 -27.11
CA SER A 292 11.86 10.47 -27.46
C SER A 292 11.89 11.87 -26.83
N ILE A 293 10.82 12.31 -26.17
CA ILE A 293 10.83 13.50 -25.29
C ILE A 293 11.86 13.33 -24.17
N ILE A 294 12.08 12.09 -23.71
CA ILE A 294 13.06 11.73 -22.69
C ILE A 294 14.44 11.66 -23.37
N ARG A 295 15.38 12.44 -22.87
CA ARG A 295 16.72 12.55 -23.44
C ARG A 295 17.45 11.20 -23.55
N GLU A 296 17.36 10.37 -22.52
CA GLU A 296 18.04 9.09 -22.37
C GLU A 296 17.44 8.02 -23.30
N CYS A 297 16.18 8.17 -23.72
CA CYS A 297 15.48 7.28 -24.64
C CYS A 297 15.38 7.83 -26.08
N ARG A 298 16.31 8.67 -26.52
CA ARG A 298 16.32 9.23 -27.91
C ARG A 298 16.91 8.31 -28.97
N ALA A 299 17.32 7.09 -28.63
CA ALA A 299 17.78 6.14 -29.64
C ALA A 299 16.68 5.90 -30.72
N PRO A 300 17.05 5.66 -31.99
CA PRO A 300 16.08 5.45 -33.07
C PRO A 300 15.05 4.35 -32.79
N SER A 301 15.37 3.43 -31.90
CA SER A 301 14.46 2.35 -31.48
C SER A 301 13.24 2.85 -30.70
N TRP A 302 13.31 4.01 -30.04
CA TRP A 302 12.26 4.60 -29.23
C TRP A 302 11.37 5.62 -29.95
N VAL A 303 11.78 6.12 -31.11
CA VAL A 303 11.11 7.24 -31.82
C VAL A 303 9.62 7.03 -32.05
N ASN A 304 9.18 5.78 -32.29
CA ASN A 304 7.79 5.46 -32.56
C ASN A 304 7.08 4.83 -31.34
N VAL A 305 7.68 4.86 -30.17
CA VAL A 305 7.05 4.40 -28.94
C VAL A 305 6.35 5.57 -28.26
N THR A 306 5.09 5.41 -27.92
CA THR A 306 4.29 6.44 -27.26
C THR A 306 4.15 6.18 -25.76
N LEU A 307 3.67 7.19 -25.01
CA LEU A 307 3.36 7.01 -23.59
C LEU A 307 2.21 5.99 -23.39
N GLU A 308 1.29 5.87 -24.34
CA GLU A 308 0.26 4.83 -24.34
C GLU A 308 0.86 3.42 -24.49
N ASP A 309 1.79 3.24 -25.42
CA ASP A 309 2.49 1.94 -25.57
C ASP A 309 3.21 1.49 -24.30
N LEU A 310 3.74 2.45 -23.50
CA LEU A 310 4.33 2.17 -22.19
C LEU A 310 3.27 1.79 -21.15
N SER A 311 2.16 2.52 -21.13
CA SER A 311 1.01 2.24 -20.28
C SER A 311 0.44 0.83 -20.53
N ASP A 312 0.47 0.38 -21.79
CA ASP A 312 0.04 -0.95 -22.23
C ASP A 312 1.10 -2.04 -22.06
N MET A 313 2.27 -1.73 -21.55
CA MET A 313 3.40 -2.69 -21.49
C MET A 313 3.74 -3.29 -22.88
N ALA A 314 3.62 -2.49 -23.90
CA ALA A 314 3.73 -2.88 -25.31
C ALA A 314 4.76 -2.05 -26.09
N SER A 315 5.80 -1.55 -25.43
CA SER A 315 6.89 -0.74 -26.03
C SER A 315 7.62 -1.45 -27.18
N GLY A 316 7.55 -2.78 -27.24
CA GLY A 316 8.29 -3.61 -28.19
C GLY A 316 9.74 -3.87 -27.79
N HIS A 317 10.19 -3.35 -26.64
CA HIS A 317 11.52 -3.55 -26.07
C HIS A 317 11.46 -4.63 -24.99
N TYR A 318 12.19 -5.73 -25.14
CA TYR A 318 12.21 -6.81 -24.15
C TYR A 318 13.37 -7.79 -24.39
N LEU A 319 13.77 -8.52 -23.35
CA LEU A 319 14.76 -9.60 -23.43
C LEU A 319 14.14 -10.85 -24.06
N LYS A 320 13.02 -11.31 -23.52
CA LYS A 320 12.24 -12.45 -24.03
C LYS A 320 10.75 -12.18 -23.99
N SER A 321 10.03 -12.76 -24.95
CA SER A 321 8.56 -12.58 -25.09
C SER A 321 7.72 -13.39 -24.11
N LYS A 322 8.34 -14.13 -23.16
CA LYS A 322 7.62 -14.81 -22.10
C LYS A 322 7.13 -13.77 -21.09
N PHE A 323 5.89 -13.90 -20.65
CA PHE A 323 5.15 -12.95 -19.83
C PHE A 323 5.94 -12.35 -18.66
N ASP A 324 6.58 -13.20 -17.85
CA ASP A 324 7.24 -12.82 -16.60
C ASP A 324 8.78 -12.86 -16.67
N TYR A 325 9.35 -13.09 -17.85
CA TYR A 325 10.80 -13.30 -17.96
C TYR A 325 11.60 -12.06 -17.62
N ASP A 326 11.17 -10.91 -18.12
CA ASP A 326 11.91 -9.66 -17.94
C ASP A 326 11.83 -9.19 -16.47
N GLU A 327 10.70 -9.37 -15.79
CA GLU A 327 10.53 -9.08 -14.36
C GLU A 327 11.37 -10.01 -13.45
N ASN A 328 11.69 -11.22 -13.89
CA ASN A 328 12.52 -12.17 -13.15
C ASN A 328 14.00 -12.15 -13.62
N SER A 329 14.40 -11.17 -14.42
CA SER A 329 15.77 -11.06 -14.95
C SER A 329 16.70 -10.32 -13.99
N LEU A 330 18.01 -10.58 -14.14
CA LEU A 330 19.05 -9.82 -13.43
C LEU A 330 19.01 -8.32 -13.79
N VAL A 331 18.58 -7.98 -15.01
CA VAL A 331 18.40 -6.58 -15.42
C VAL A 331 17.32 -5.90 -14.58
N HIS A 332 16.21 -6.59 -14.35
CA HIS A 332 15.15 -6.08 -13.48
C HIS A 332 15.63 -5.97 -12.03
N ALA A 333 16.36 -6.96 -11.52
CA ALA A 333 16.92 -6.91 -10.17
C ALA A 333 17.86 -5.70 -10.00
N ALA A 334 18.75 -5.47 -10.96
CA ALA A 334 19.62 -4.29 -10.96
C ALA A 334 18.82 -2.98 -11.02
N PHE A 335 17.77 -2.92 -11.84
CA PHE A 335 16.89 -1.75 -11.94
C PHE A 335 16.15 -1.45 -10.62
N ILE A 336 15.61 -2.47 -9.94
CA ILE A 336 14.82 -2.27 -8.71
C ILE A 336 15.71 -2.02 -7.49
N PHE A 337 16.76 -2.86 -7.29
CA PHE A 337 17.48 -2.93 -6.01
C PHE A 337 18.84 -2.22 -6.03
N GLU A 338 19.54 -2.18 -7.18
CA GLU A 338 20.91 -1.66 -7.25
C GLU A 338 20.95 -0.21 -7.72
N ALA A 339 20.15 0.15 -8.75
CA ALA A 339 20.05 1.51 -9.23
C ALA A 339 19.33 2.39 -8.21
N LEU A 340 20.00 3.42 -7.69
CA LEU A 340 19.48 4.33 -6.69
C LEU A 340 19.10 5.70 -7.24
N THR A 341 19.77 6.14 -8.28
CA THR A 341 19.59 7.45 -8.89
C THR A 341 18.69 7.39 -10.13
N HIS A 342 18.14 8.54 -10.53
CA HIS A 342 17.37 8.63 -11.76
C HIS A 342 18.20 8.23 -12.99
N ASP A 343 19.42 8.73 -13.07
CA ASP A 343 20.29 8.46 -14.22
C ASP A 343 20.59 6.95 -14.36
N GLU A 344 20.86 6.24 -13.26
CA GLU A 344 21.06 4.79 -13.27
C GLU A 344 19.80 4.03 -13.71
N LYS A 345 18.63 4.40 -13.14
CA LYS A 345 17.37 3.73 -13.47
C LYS A 345 16.95 3.96 -14.93
N ILE A 346 17.03 5.19 -15.42
CA ILE A 346 16.60 5.51 -16.79
C ILE A 346 17.55 4.91 -17.83
N GLU A 347 18.86 4.87 -17.53
CA GLU A 347 19.85 4.22 -18.38
C GLU A 347 19.53 2.73 -18.54
N ILE A 348 19.27 2.02 -17.44
CA ILE A 348 18.89 0.59 -17.50
C ILE A 348 17.58 0.43 -18.27
N ALA A 349 16.57 1.25 -17.96
CA ALA A 349 15.24 1.13 -18.55
C ALA A 349 15.24 1.35 -20.07
N CYS A 350 15.99 2.36 -20.57
CA CYS A 350 16.04 2.70 -21.99
C CYS A 350 17.02 1.84 -22.80
N ASN A 351 18.12 1.35 -22.20
CA ASN A 351 19.23 0.78 -22.97
C ASN A 351 19.46 -0.73 -22.75
N SER A 352 18.90 -1.32 -21.69
CA SER A 352 19.15 -2.75 -21.41
C SER A 352 18.19 -3.71 -22.11
N PHE A 353 17.10 -3.21 -22.71
CA PHE A 353 16.08 -4.02 -23.38
C PHE A 353 16.06 -3.74 -24.89
N PRO A 354 16.49 -4.71 -25.73
CA PRO A 354 16.55 -4.49 -27.17
C PRO A 354 15.15 -4.44 -27.80
N LYS A 355 14.98 -3.60 -28.85
CA LYS A 355 13.78 -3.61 -29.67
C LYS A 355 13.62 -4.95 -30.37
N ARG A 356 12.48 -5.60 -30.17
CA ARG A 356 12.13 -6.91 -30.73
C ARG A 356 10.93 -6.85 -31.65
N LYS A 357 10.01 -5.91 -31.38
CA LYS A 357 8.75 -5.74 -32.13
C LYS A 357 8.44 -4.24 -32.31
N ASN A 358 7.49 -3.95 -33.18
CA ASN A 358 6.91 -2.62 -33.25
C ASN A 358 6.07 -2.35 -32.00
N PRO A 359 6.01 -1.08 -31.53
CA PRO A 359 5.14 -0.69 -30.40
C PRO A 359 3.68 -1.13 -30.61
N GLY A 360 2.96 -1.38 -29.56
CA GLY A 360 1.56 -1.81 -29.56
C GLY A 360 1.30 -3.23 -30.09
N LYS A 361 2.33 -4.03 -30.40
CA LYS A 361 2.17 -5.36 -31.03
C LYS A 361 2.39 -6.54 -30.10
N LYS A 362 3.02 -6.33 -28.95
CA LYS A 362 3.34 -7.43 -28.04
C LYS A 362 3.39 -6.92 -26.61
N PHE A 363 2.52 -7.46 -25.79
CA PHE A 363 2.58 -7.27 -24.36
C PHE A 363 3.75 -8.07 -23.75
N VAL A 364 4.59 -7.39 -22.98
CA VAL A 364 5.60 -7.99 -22.12
C VAL A 364 5.62 -7.19 -20.82
N TYR A 365 5.22 -7.82 -19.71
CA TYR A 365 5.15 -7.13 -18.44
C TYR A 365 6.55 -6.68 -17.99
N ARG A 366 6.71 -5.37 -17.81
CA ARG A 366 8.00 -4.74 -17.55
C ARG A 366 7.83 -3.47 -16.72
N THR A 367 8.20 -3.54 -15.45
CA THR A 367 8.07 -2.39 -14.52
C THR A 367 8.93 -1.19 -14.95
N SER A 368 10.05 -1.42 -15.66
CA SER A 368 10.86 -0.33 -16.22
C SER A 368 10.11 0.50 -17.28
N ASP A 369 9.14 -0.06 -18.02
CA ASP A 369 8.31 0.72 -18.95
C ASP A 369 7.48 1.77 -18.20
N THR A 370 6.96 1.45 -17.02
CA THR A 370 6.22 2.43 -16.21
C THR A 370 7.11 3.49 -15.58
N TYR A 371 8.39 3.19 -15.32
CA TYR A 371 9.34 4.22 -14.90
C TYR A 371 9.64 5.20 -16.03
N ILE A 372 9.83 4.69 -17.27
CA ILE A 372 9.96 5.54 -18.48
C ILE A 372 8.69 6.37 -18.64
N LEU A 373 7.51 5.78 -18.45
CA LEU A 373 6.22 6.49 -18.52
C LEU A 373 6.18 7.68 -17.57
N GLY A 374 6.48 7.50 -16.28
CA GLY A 374 6.49 8.59 -15.31
C GLY A 374 7.53 9.68 -15.63
N THR A 375 8.69 9.30 -16.15
CA THR A 375 9.70 10.25 -16.65
C THR A 375 9.16 11.04 -17.85
N GLY A 376 8.50 10.36 -18.80
CA GLY A 376 7.88 11.02 -19.96
C GLY A 376 6.75 11.97 -19.59
N ILE A 377 5.94 11.61 -18.58
CA ILE A 377 4.91 12.50 -18.05
C ILE A 377 5.55 13.76 -17.45
N ASN A 378 6.63 13.65 -16.68
CA ASN A 378 7.34 14.81 -16.14
C ASN A 378 7.85 15.72 -17.24
N GLU A 379 8.51 15.20 -18.27
CA GLU A 379 8.98 16.01 -19.40
C GLU A 379 7.79 16.66 -20.15
N PHE A 380 6.67 15.94 -20.31
CA PHE A 380 5.47 16.46 -20.97
C PHE A 380 4.84 17.63 -20.22
N ILE A 381 4.66 17.53 -18.89
CA ILE A 381 4.06 18.61 -18.08
C ILE A 381 5.00 19.81 -17.97
N LYS A 382 6.31 19.58 -17.91
CA LYS A 382 7.32 20.62 -17.87
C LYS A 382 7.34 21.47 -19.15
N GLU A 383 7.25 20.85 -20.33
CA GLU A 383 7.15 21.59 -21.60
C GLU A 383 5.88 22.46 -21.72
N ARG A 384 4.90 22.24 -20.85
CA ARG A 384 3.58 22.90 -20.86
C ARG A 384 3.31 23.78 -19.65
N ASP A 385 4.35 24.06 -18.87
CA ASP A 385 4.29 24.89 -17.65
C ASP A 385 3.21 24.38 -16.65
N MET A 386 3.06 23.05 -16.53
CA MET A 386 2.14 22.42 -15.56
C MET A 386 2.84 21.97 -14.27
N GLY A 387 4.15 22.11 -14.19
CA GLY A 387 4.98 21.62 -13.09
C GLY A 387 6.15 20.79 -13.59
N ASP A 388 6.95 20.30 -12.65
CA ASP A 388 8.15 19.50 -12.92
C ASP A 388 8.03 18.05 -12.44
N ASP A 389 7.01 17.76 -11.61
CA ASP A 389 6.82 16.48 -10.94
C ASP A 389 5.33 16.07 -10.96
N TYR A 390 4.98 15.13 -11.81
CA TYR A 390 3.59 14.68 -11.97
C TYR A 390 2.95 14.23 -10.65
N PHE A 391 3.73 13.66 -9.74
CA PHE A 391 3.20 13.16 -8.47
C PHE A 391 2.77 14.33 -7.57
N ASN A 392 3.62 15.34 -7.44
CA ASN A 392 3.34 16.52 -6.61
C ASN A 392 2.37 17.50 -7.28
N ASP A 393 2.52 17.70 -8.60
CA ASP A 393 1.84 18.79 -9.31
C ASP A 393 0.48 18.38 -9.91
N VAL A 394 0.26 17.03 -10.08
CA VAL A 394 -0.99 16.51 -10.66
C VAL A 394 -1.71 15.58 -9.70
N LEU A 395 -0.99 14.59 -9.11
CA LEU A 395 -1.65 13.56 -8.30
C LEU A 395 -2.00 14.04 -6.88
N ILE A 396 -1.10 14.73 -6.18
CA ILE A 396 -1.42 15.20 -4.81
C ILE A 396 -2.65 16.12 -4.82
N PRO A 397 -2.78 17.14 -5.70
CA PRO A 397 -4.02 17.92 -5.78
C PRO A 397 -5.27 17.07 -6.04
N PHE A 398 -5.17 16.05 -6.89
CA PHE A 398 -6.27 15.11 -7.12
C PHE A 398 -6.59 14.25 -5.90
N PHE A 399 -5.58 13.80 -5.15
CA PHE A 399 -5.79 13.05 -3.91
C PHE A 399 -6.46 13.91 -2.84
N ASP A 400 -6.12 15.20 -2.77
CA ASP A 400 -6.78 16.17 -1.89
C ASP A 400 -8.26 16.36 -2.27
N GLU A 401 -8.60 16.42 -3.56
CA GLU A 401 -10.00 16.50 -4.04
C GLU A 401 -10.81 15.26 -3.64
N LEU A 402 -10.17 14.09 -3.57
CA LEU A 402 -10.79 12.85 -3.11
C LEU A 402 -10.72 12.67 -1.58
N GLU A 403 -10.12 13.62 -0.86
CA GLU A 403 -9.90 13.55 0.59
C GLU A 403 -9.14 12.27 1.02
N LEU A 404 -8.19 11.81 0.19
CA LEU A 404 -7.38 10.65 0.51
C LEU A 404 -6.42 10.97 1.66
N SER A 405 -5.95 9.91 2.33
CA SER A 405 -5.04 10.06 3.47
C SER A 405 -3.69 10.66 3.07
N SER A 406 -2.96 11.20 4.04
CA SER A 406 -1.59 11.65 3.81
C SER A 406 -0.62 10.50 3.48
N SER A 407 -1.00 9.24 3.72
CA SER A 407 -0.20 8.07 3.38
C SER A 407 -0.01 7.90 1.87
N ILE A 408 -1.07 8.12 1.08
CA ILE A 408 -1.02 8.00 -0.38
C ILE A 408 -0.31 9.18 -1.05
N GLN A 409 -0.18 10.30 -0.34
CA GLN A 409 0.55 11.48 -0.83
C GLN A 409 2.07 11.29 -0.82
N TYR A 410 2.54 10.13 -0.38
CA TYR A 410 3.94 9.74 -0.39
C TYR A 410 4.20 8.64 -1.42
N SER A 411 5.30 8.77 -2.14
CA SER A 411 5.84 7.74 -3.02
C SER A 411 7.34 7.57 -2.82
N LEU A 412 7.83 6.35 -3.01
CA LEU A 412 9.26 6.11 -3.15
C LEU A 412 9.81 6.90 -4.34
N ARG A 413 11.04 7.41 -4.18
CA ARG A 413 11.71 8.28 -5.15
C ARG A 413 13.17 7.90 -5.27
N THR A 414 13.81 8.32 -6.36
CA THR A 414 15.26 8.20 -6.51
C THR A 414 16.01 9.03 -5.47
N PHE A 415 17.23 8.58 -5.13
CA PHE A 415 18.04 9.16 -4.03
C PHE A 415 18.93 10.33 -4.49
N ASP A 416 18.71 10.86 -5.69
CA ASP A 416 19.39 12.03 -6.22
C ASP A 416 18.54 13.30 -6.07
N THR A 417 19.07 14.41 -6.53
CA THR A 417 18.37 15.71 -6.49
C THR A 417 17.16 15.77 -7.42
N LYS A 418 17.08 14.92 -8.45
CA LYS A 418 15.91 14.81 -9.32
C LYS A 418 14.72 14.23 -8.57
N SER A 419 14.96 13.34 -7.62
CA SER A 419 13.94 12.74 -6.75
C SER A 419 12.72 12.22 -7.53
N GLN A 420 12.97 11.51 -8.64
CA GLN A 420 11.92 10.98 -9.52
C GLN A 420 11.02 10.01 -8.79
N ALA A 421 9.71 10.27 -8.75
CA ALA A 421 8.73 9.35 -8.18
C ALA A 421 8.64 8.04 -8.97
N TYR A 422 8.47 6.91 -8.28
CA TYR A 422 8.30 5.62 -8.93
C TYR A 422 6.85 5.44 -9.38
N THR A 423 6.65 5.26 -10.67
CA THR A 423 5.31 5.12 -11.26
C THR A 423 4.79 3.69 -11.21
N GLY A 424 5.69 2.71 -11.14
CA GLY A 424 5.34 1.30 -11.18
C GLY A 424 5.18 0.63 -9.81
N TRP A 425 5.59 1.29 -8.73
CA TRP A 425 5.53 0.85 -7.33
C TRP A 425 5.86 2.02 -6.41
N GLY A 426 5.80 1.83 -5.09
CA GLY A 426 6.34 2.79 -4.12
C GLY A 426 5.33 3.70 -3.46
N MET A 427 4.04 3.53 -3.71
CA MET A 427 2.96 4.24 -3.00
C MET A 427 2.49 3.44 -1.80
N TYR A 428 1.80 4.10 -0.90
CA TYR A 428 1.24 3.52 0.31
C TYR A 428 -0.20 3.97 0.50
N LEU A 429 -1.03 3.07 1.02
CA LEU A 429 -2.47 3.31 1.22
C LEU A 429 -2.87 2.83 2.62
N ILE A 430 -3.95 3.39 3.12
CA ILE A 430 -4.74 2.78 4.19
C ILE A 430 -6.09 2.34 3.61
N ARG A 431 -6.86 1.56 4.36
CA ARG A 431 -8.11 1.00 3.81
C ARG A 431 -9.19 2.05 3.49
N ASP A 432 -9.16 3.24 4.10
CA ASP A 432 -10.03 4.36 3.73
C ASP A 432 -9.73 4.88 2.31
N ASP A 433 -8.45 4.94 1.93
CA ASP A 433 -8.05 5.28 0.56
C ASP A 433 -8.65 4.31 -0.46
N LEU A 434 -8.66 3.00 -0.15
CA LEU A 434 -9.25 2.00 -1.03
C LEU A 434 -10.75 2.23 -1.24
N LYS A 435 -11.48 2.61 -0.17
CA LYS A 435 -12.91 2.95 -0.28
C LYS A 435 -13.14 4.16 -1.18
N LYS A 436 -12.39 5.24 -0.97
CA LYS A 436 -12.51 6.48 -1.74
C LYS A 436 -12.10 6.28 -3.20
N LEU A 437 -10.98 5.60 -3.44
CA LEU A 437 -10.55 5.20 -4.79
C LEU A 437 -11.58 4.30 -5.48
N SER A 438 -12.17 3.34 -4.77
CA SER A 438 -13.24 2.50 -5.30
C SER A 438 -14.42 3.34 -5.80
N THR A 439 -14.89 4.26 -4.97
CA THR A 439 -16.01 5.15 -5.30
C THR A 439 -15.71 5.97 -6.55
N PHE A 440 -14.51 6.55 -6.64
CA PHE A 440 -14.07 7.30 -7.82
C PHE A 440 -13.99 6.42 -9.07
N LEU A 441 -13.31 5.28 -9.01
CA LEU A 441 -13.10 4.39 -10.15
C LEU A 441 -14.41 3.76 -10.65
N GLN A 442 -15.33 3.38 -9.76
CA GLN A 442 -16.65 2.90 -10.15
C GLN A 442 -17.49 4.00 -10.83
N LYS A 443 -17.39 5.25 -10.38
CA LYS A 443 -18.03 6.39 -11.05
C LYS A 443 -17.50 6.59 -12.47
N VAL A 444 -16.18 6.56 -12.66
CA VAL A 444 -15.56 6.66 -13.99
C VAL A 444 -15.92 5.47 -14.87
N LYS A 445 -15.96 4.26 -14.31
CA LYS A 445 -16.34 3.04 -15.04
C LYS A 445 -17.74 3.12 -15.64
N ILE A 446 -18.67 3.79 -14.99
CA ILE A 446 -20.06 3.94 -15.44
C ILE A 446 -20.22 5.10 -16.43
N ASN A 447 -19.56 6.24 -16.17
CA ASN A 447 -19.72 7.47 -16.92
C ASN A 447 -18.55 7.69 -17.88
N ASN A 448 -18.88 7.89 -19.17
CA ASN A 448 -17.91 8.17 -20.23
C ASN A 448 -17.74 9.68 -20.52
N ASP A 449 -18.26 10.56 -19.66
CA ASP A 449 -18.30 12.02 -19.94
C ASP A 449 -16.96 12.71 -19.71
N SER A 450 -16.07 12.09 -18.90
CA SER A 450 -14.74 12.61 -18.57
C SER A 450 -13.76 11.46 -18.33
N LEU A 451 -12.45 11.75 -18.37
CA LEU A 451 -11.38 10.77 -18.12
C LEU A 451 -11.47 9.54 -19.05
N SER A 452 -11.66 9.80 -20.36
CA SER A 452 -11.88 8.74 -21.36
C SER A 452 -10.82 7.65 -21.34
N PHE A 453 -9.55 7.99 -21.16
CA PHE A 453 -8.46 7.03 -21.07
C PHE A 453 -8.63 6.05 -19.89
N LEU A 454 -9.04 6.56 -18.72
CA LEU A 454 -9.32 5.74 -17.54
C LEU A 454 -10.63 4.94 -17.71
N HIS A 455 -11.65 5.55 -18.32
CA HIS A 455 -12.90 4.84 -18.64
C HIS A 455 -12.63 3.63 -19.54
N GLU A 456 -11.81 3.77 -20.59
CA GLU A 456 -11.41 2.68 -21.47
C GLU A 456 -10.62 1.58 -20.74
N ALA A 457 -9.73 1.95 -19.80
CA ALA A 457 -9.00 1.00 -18.97
C ALA A 457 -9.93 0.16 -18.08
N LEU A 458 -11.01 0.77 -17.56
CA LEU A 458 -11.99 0.12 -16.68
C LEU A 458 -13.10 -0.63 -17.43
N ASN A 459 -13.24 -0.40 -18.76
CA ASN A 459 -14.23 -1.05 -19.62
C ASN A 459 -13.54 -1.74 -20.80
N PRO A 460 -12.74 -2.78 -20.54
CA PRO A 460 -12.00 -3.47 -21.58
C PRO A 460 -12.96 -4.08 -22.60
N ASN A 461 -12.76 -3.75 -23.86
CA ASN A 461 -13.43 -4.43 -24.95
C ASN A 461 -12.36 -5.11 -25.81
N LYS A 462 -12.72 -6.26 -26.39
CA LYS A 462 -11.81 -7.08 -27.20
C LYS A 462 -11.23 -6.33 -28.41
N ALA A 463 -11.90 -5.27 -28.86
CA ALA A 463 -11.48 -4.48 -30.02
C ALA A 463 -10.34 -3.49 -29.68
N ASN A 464 -10.31 -2.99 -28.44
CA ASN A 464 -9.35 -2.00 -27.98
C ASN A 464 -8.14 -2.62 -27.23
N SER A 465 -8.28 -3.84 -26.71
CA SER A 465 -7.18 -4.55 -26.05
C SER A 465 -6.26 -5.18 -27.11
N ASN A 466 -5.29 -4.41 -27.58
CA ASN A 466 -4.38 -4.83 -28.64
C ASN A 466 -3.49 -6.03 -28.30
N VAL A 467 -3.47 -6.51 -27.04
CA VAL A 467 -2.49 -7.49 -26.63
C VAL A 467 -3.07 -8.52 -25.67
N ALA A 468 -3.49 -9.68 -26.19
CA ALA A 468 -3.85 -10.83 -25.39
C ALA A 468 -2.64 -11.34 -24.57
N ILE A 469 -2.84 -11.51 -23.26
CA ILE A 469 -1.84 -12.00 -22.33
C ILE A 469 -2.13 -13.48 -22.06
N ARG A 470 -1.19 -14.25 -21.62
CA ARG A 470 -1.25 -15.64 -21.10
C ARG A 470 -2.35 -16.56 -21.69
N SER A 471 -3.58 -16.07 -21.83
CA SER A 471 -4.75 -16.81 -22.33
C SER A 471 -5.77 -15.83 -22.93
N ALA A 472 -6.76 -16.33 -23.63
CA ALA A 472 -7.89 -15.53 -24.13
C ALA A 472 -8.78 -14.93 -23.00
N ASP A 473 -8.44 -15.21 -21.74
CA ASP A 473 -9.25 -14.84 -20.58
C ASP A 473 -8.66 -13.70 -19.75
N ILE A 474 -7.43 -13.24 -20.06
CA ILE A 474 -6.79 -12.14 -19.35
C ILE A 474 -6.24 -11.14 -20.35
N PHE A 475 -6.57 -9.86 -20.16
CA PHE A 475 -6.06 -8.73 -20.92
C PHE A 475 -5.37 -7.71 -20.01
N TYR A 476 -4.55 -6.86 -20.62
CA TYR A 476 -3.98 -5.68 -20.00
C TYR A 476 -4.23 -4.49 -20.91
N ASN A 477 -4.73 -3.41 -20.35
CA ASN A 477 -5.07 -2.21 -21.08
C ASN A 477 -4.84 -0.99 -20.20
N ASN A 478 -4.02 -0.05 -20.67
CA ASN A 478 -3.79 1.23 -20.00
C ASN A 478 -3.50 1.10 -18.49
N GLY A 479 -2.63 0.18 -18.09
CA GLY A 479 -2.26 0.00 -16.70
C GLY A 479 -3.22 -0.87 -15.85
N PHE A 480 -4.33 -1.33 -16.39
CA PHE A 480 -5.28 -2.22 -15.73
C PHE A 480 -5.28 -3.62 -16.34
N TRP A 481 -5.43 -4.61 -15.48
CA TRP A 481 -5.74 -5.97 -15.86
C TRP A 481 -7.25 -6.13 -16.03
N SER A 482 -7.67 -7.07 -16.85
CA SER A 482 -9.05 -7.55 -16.87
C SER A 482 -9.11 -9.05 -17.08
N ARG A 483 -10.04 -9.70 -16.40
CA ARG A 483 -10.28 -11.13 -16.49
C ARG A 483 -11.68 -11.43 -16.97
N ARG A 484 -11.76 -12.37 -17.91
CA ARG A 484 -13.02 -12.89 -18.44
C ARG A 484 -13.57 -13.99 -17.55
N PHE A 485 -14.86 -13.91 -17.29
CA PHE A 485 -15.66 -14.96 -16.67
C PHE A 485 -16.78 -15.36 -17.63
N ASP A 486 -17.09 -16.66 -17.67
CA ASP A 486 -18.19 -17.17 -18.46
C ASP A 486 -19.52 -16.58 -17.95
N GLY A 487 -20.17 -15.76 -18.78
CA GLY A 487 -21.41 -15.08 -18.42
C GLY A 487 -22.56 -16.02 -18.07
N TYR A 488 -22.58 -17.22 -18.66
CA TYR A 488 -23.61 -18.21 -18.36
C TYR A 488 -23.66 -18.58 -16.87
N LYS A 489 -22.52 -18.58 -16.19
CA LYS A 489 -22.44 -18.83 -14.73
C LYS A 489 -23.14 -17.75 -13.89
N PHE A 490 -23.38 -16.60 -14.46
CA PHE A 490 -24.03 -15.44 -13.83
C PHE A 490 -25.41 -15.16 -14.42
N GLY A 491 -25.92 -16.02 -15.32
CA GLY A 491 -27.17 -15.77 -16.02
C GLY A 491 -27.10 -14.61 -17.04
N CYS A 492 -25.89 -14.19 -17.41
CA CYS A 492 -25.66 -13.13 -18.39
C CYS A 492 -25.65 -13.68 -19.82
N LYS A 493 -26.04 -12.83 -20.79
CA LYS A 493 -26.02 -13.18 -22.21
C LYS A 493 -24.58 -13.25 -22.74
N ASP A 494 -23.74 -12.33 -22.31
CA ASP A 494 -22.37 -12.16 -22.77
C ASP A 494 -21.39 -12.46 -21.61
N ASP A 495 -20.13 -12.71 -21.95
CA ASP A 495 -19.06 -12.89 -20.95
C ASP A 495 -18.91 -11.65 -20.08
N VAL A 496 -18.61 -11.89 -18.80
CA VAL A 496 -18.39 -10.84 -17.82
C VAL A 496 -16.89 -10.54 -17.71
N TRP A 497 -16.52 -9.31 -17.96
CA TRP A 497 -15.14 -8.83 -17.84
C TRP A 497 -14.97 -8.03 -16.54
N ILE A 498 -14.01 -8.43 -15.73
CA ILE A 498 -13.72 -7.76 -14.45
C ILE A 498 -12.38 -7.04 -14.58
N PRO A 499 -12.38 -5.70 -14.63
CA PRO A 499 -11.16 -4.92 -14.53
C PRO A 499 -10.61 -4.96 -13.11
N PHE A 500 -9.28 -5.05 -12.97
CA PHE A 500 -8.62 -5.07 -11.68
C PHE A 500 -7.19 -4.52 -11.75
N MET A 501 -6.72 -4.02 -10.61
CA MET A 501 -5.33 -3.72 -10.36
C MET A 501 -4.69 -4.90 -9.63
N SER A 502 -3.42 -5.18 -9.91
CA SER A 502 -2.69 -6.27 -9.25
C SER A 502 -1.30 -5.82 -8.80
N GLY A 503 -0.91 -6.21 -7.61
CA GLY A 503 0.40 -5.96 -7.01
C GLY A 503 1.15 -7.25 -6.71
N PHE A 504 2.48 -7.15 -6.66
CA PHE A 504 3.36 -8.25 -6.30
C PHE A 504 3.02 -8.79 -4.90
N GLY A 505 3.17 -10.09 -4.70
CA GLY A 505 2.96 -10.74 -3.40
C GLY A 505 1.53 -11.25 -3.16
N GLY A 506 0.58 -10.97 -4.06
CA GLY A 506 -0.82 -11.39 -3.91
C GLY A 506 -1.75 -10.23 -3.56
N ILE A 507 -1.59 -9.11 -4.25
CA ILE A 507 -2.44 -7.93 -4.07
C ILE A 507 -3.38 -7.80 -5.27
N THR A 508 -4.66 -7.60 -5.00
CA THR A 508 -5.68 -7.38 -6.03
C THR A 508 -6.70 -6.34 -5.57
N PHE A 509 -7.12 -5.47 -6.48
CA PHE A 509 -8.24 -4.57 -6.27
C PHE A 509 -9.12 -4.62 -7.53
N ALA A 510 -10.31 -5.24 -7.41
CA ALA A 510 -11.20 -5.60 -8.51
C ALA A 510 -12.48 -4.76 -8.49
N PHE A 511 -13.03 -4.45 -9.69
CA PHE A 511 -14.17 -3.56 -9.88
C PHE A 511 -15.29 -4.29 -10.63
N PHE A 512 -16.36 -4.68 -9.91
CA PHE A 512 -17.42 -5.53 -10.41
C PHE A 512 -18.46 -4.78 -11.24
N PRO A 513 -19.23 -5.46 -12.12
CA PRO A 513 -20.28 -4.83 -12.94
C PRO A 513 -21.42 -4.21 -12.11
N ASN A 514 -21.71 -4.79 -10.95
CA ASN A 514 -22.76 -4.33 -10.04
C ASN A 514 -22.34 -3.18 -9.13
N GLN A 515 -21.25 -2.47 -9.47
CA GLN A 515 -20.68 -1.33 -8.76
C GLN A 515 -20.06 -1.65 -7.40
N MET A 516 -19.94 -2.92 -7.05
CA MET A 516 -19.13 -3.33 -5.91
C MET A 516 -17.66 -3.39 -6.30
N SER A 517 -16.78 -3.26 -5.32
CA SER A 517 -15.34 -3.49 -5.47
C SER A 517 -14.82 -4.37 -4.35
N TYR A 518 -13.79 -5.15 -4.65
CA TYR A 518 -13.16 -6.04 -3.69
C TYR A 518 -11.66 -5.83 -3.70
N TYR A 519 -11.08 -5.69 -2.52
CA TYR A 519 -9.63 -5.65 -2.37
C TYR A 519 -9.13 -6.81 -1.51
N TYR A 520 -7.91 -7.22 -1.80
CA TYR A 520 -7.26 -8.35 -1.17
C TYR A 520 -5.75 -8.11 -1.15
N PHE A 521 -5.15 -8.12 0.03
CA PHE A 521 -3.72 -7.98 0.24
C PHE A 521 -3.20 -9.24 0.92
N SER A 522 -2.22 -9.88 0.31
CA SER A 522 -1.58 -11.10 0.76
C SER A 522 -0.06 -10.93 0.76
N ASP A 523 0.64 -11.84 1.41
CA ASP A 523 2.09 -11.87 1.51
C ASP A 523 2.74 -13.19 1.08
N GLU A 524 1.97 -14.09 0.41
CA GLU A 524 2.45 -15.43 0.00
C GLU A 524 2.26 -15.74 -1.49
N TYR A 525 2.20 -14.72 -2.37
CA TYR A 525 1.97 -14.88 -3.81
C TYR A 525 0.62 -15.54 -4.16
N ILE A 526 -0.34 -15.52 -3.25
CA ILE A 526 -1.67 -16.07 -3.47
C ILE A 526 -2.57 -14.96 -4.00
N TYR A 527 -3.17 -15.17 -5.19
CA TYR A 527 -4.04 -14.21 -5.87
C TYR A 527 -5.48 -14.74 -5.93
N SER A 528 -6.02 -15.15 -4.79
CA SER A 528 -7.32 -15.80 -4.68
C SER A 528 -8.46 -14.80 -4.51
N TRP A 529 -8.78 -14.04 -5.54
CA TRP A 529 -9.87 -13.06 -5.53
C TRP A 529 -11.09 -13.46 -6.35
N GLU A 530 -11.02 -14.53 -7.13
CA GLU A 530 -12.10 -14.94 -8.05
C GLU A 530 -13.37 -15.33 -7.32
N ASP A 531 -13.26 -15.89 -6.12
CA ASP A 531 -14.41 -16.26 -5.30
C ASP A 531 -15.24 -15.02 -4.92
N ALA A 532 -14.61 -13.86 -4.74
CA ALA A 532 -15.30 -12.61 -4.48
C ALA A 532 -16.20 -12.17 -5.64
N VAL A 533 -15.90 -12.57 -6.89
CA VAL A 533 -16.75 -12.31 -8.06
C VAL A 533 -18.09 -13.03 -7.92
N TYR A 534 -18.04 -14.31 -7.54
CA TYR A 534 -19.26 -15.11 -7.34
C TYR A 534 -20.06 -14.61 -6.15
N ALA A 535 -19.40 -14.26 -5.06
CA ALA A 535 -20.03 -13.69 -3.88
C ALA A 535 -20.72 -12.35 -4.17
N ALA A 536 -20.03 -11.44 -4.87
CA ALA A 536 -20.60 -10.15 -5.25
C ALA A 536 -21.82 -10.30 -6.19
N HIS A 537 -21.79 -11.30 -7.10
CA HIS A 537 -22.95 -11.61 -7.94
C HIS A 537 -24.14 -12.16 -7.13
N GLN A 538 -23.90 -12.98 -6.11
CA GLN A 538 -24.96 -13.49 -5.21
C GLN A 538 -25.60 -12.35 -4.39
N ILE A 539 -24.80 -11.39 -3.94
CA ILE A 539 -25.30 -10.20 -3.23
C ILE A 539 -26.17 -9.35 -4.14
N ARG A 540 -25.71 -9.07 -5.36
CA ARG A 540 -26.43 -8.32 -6.37
C ARG A 540 -26.04 -8.81 -7.77
N PRO A 541 -26.99 -9.35 -8.57
CA PRO A 541 -26.70 -9.89 -9.89
C PRO A 541 -25.96 -8.90 -10.79
N PHE A 542 -25.09 -9.40 -11.66
CA PHE A 542 -24.33 -8.59 -12.61
C PHE A 542 -25.15 -8.20 -13.84
N CYS A 543 -26.19 -8.99 -14.16
CA CYS A 543 -27.04 -8.80 -15.34
C CYS A 543 -28.53 -8.78 -15.01
#